data_d76d632240d6c9683b81b02fde07f129
#
_entry.id   d76d632240d6c9683b81b02fde07f129
#
_cell.length_a   1.000
_cell.length_b   1.000
_cell.length_c   1.000
_cell.angle_alpha   90.00
_cell.angle_beta   90.00
_cell.angle_gamma   90.00
#
_symmetry.space_group_name_H-M   'P 1'
#
loop_
_entity.id
_entity.type
_entity.pdbx_description
1 polymer ?
#
loop_
_entity_poly.entity_id
_entity_poly.type
_entity_poly.pdbx_seq_one_letter_code
_entity_poly.pdbx_strand_id
1 'polypeptide(L)'
;MSIEELYQKLGGSFAEVSERLPSLSLVERFIGKFLQDPSFNDLSESMNMGDRKGAFLASHTLKGICANLGFSALRKSSGELCDELRGEGEGISDTAYLLMKDTERDYNVAVGAIREYVEK
;
A
#
# COMPACT_ATOMS: atom_id res chain seq x y z
N MET A 1 8.74 -16.29 -10.55
CA MET A 1 7.28 -16.31 -10.31
C MET A 1 6.56 -15.63 -11.47
N SER A 2 5.33 -16.04 -11.74
CA SER A 2 4.51 -15.39 -12.75
C SER A 2 3.86 -14.13 -12.20
N ILE A 3 3.33 -13.27 -13.10
CA ILE A 3 2.61 -12.06 -12.66
C ILE A 3 1.33 -12.46 -11.89
N GLU A 4 0.68 -13.54 -12.26
CA GLU A 4 -0.50 -14.05 -11.57
C GLU A 4 -0.16 -14.47 -10.14
N GLU A 5 0.98 -15.18 -9.97
CA GLU A 5 1.44 -15.59 -8.64
C GLU A 5 1.79 -14.36 -7.77
N LEU A 6 2.40 -13.33 -8.37
CA LEU A 6 2.69 -12.10 -7.67
C LEU A 6 1.39 -11.49 -7.12
N TYR A 7 0.37 -11.36 -7.97
CA TYR A 7 -0.90 -10.77 -7.55
C TYR A 7 -1.63 -11.60 -6.50
N GLN A 8 -1.48 -12.93 -6.53
CA GLN A 8 -2.01 -13.77 -5.46
C GLN A 8 -1.36 -13.42 -4.12
N LYS A 9 -0.06 -13.21 -4.10
CA LYS A 9 0.65 -12.80 -2.87
C LYS A 9 0.24 -11.42 -2.39
N LEU A 10 -0.15 -10.54 -3.32
CA LEU A 10 -0.63 -9.20 -3.00
C LEU A 10 -2.10 -9.18 -2.60
N GLY A 11 -2.75 -10.34 -2.59
CA GLY A 11 -4.17 -10.47 -2.25
C GLY A 11 -5.10 -9.95 -3.32
N GLY A 12 -4.60 -9.72 -4.54
CA GLY A 12 -5.36 -9.14 -5.64
C GLY A 12 -5.53 -10.08 -6.82
N SER A 13 -6.01 -9.51 -7.92
CA SER A 13 -6.24 -10.24 -9.17
C SER A 13 -5.57 -9.48 -10.33
N PHE A 14 -4.68 -10.18 -11.02
CA PHE A 14 -4.07 -9.61 -12.21
C PHE A 14 -5.13 -9.33 -13.31
N ALA A 15 -6.17 -10.16 -13.38
CA ALA A 15 -7.25 -9.95 -14.35
C ALA A 15 -7.91 -8.59 -14.19
N GLU A 16 -8.15 -8.16 -12.95
CA GLU A 16 -8.73 -6.83 -12.68
C GLU A 16 -7.79 -5.69 -13.11
N VAL A 17 -6.50 -5.84 -12.83
CA VAL A 17 -5.51 -4.83 -13.19
C VAL A 17 -5.35 -4.72 -14.70
N SER A 18 -5.34 -5.86 -15.39
CA SER A 18 -5.17 -5.89 -16.83
C SER A 18 -6.32 -5.23 -17.59
N GLU A 19 -7.49 -5.10 -16.97
CA GLU A 19 -8.60 -4.35 -17.56
C GLU A 19 -8.32 -2.85 -17.61
N ARG A 20 -7.55 -2.33 -16.67
CA ARG A 20 -7.23 -0.91 -16.56
C ARG A 20 -5.90 -0.54 -17.21
N LEU A 21 -4.93 -1.44 -17.16
CA LEU A 21 -3.58 -1.20 -17.70
C LEU A 21 -3.38 -2.07 -18.93
N PRO A 22 -3.18 -1.47 -20.11
CA PRO A 22 -3.29 -2.19 -21.39
C PRO A 22 -2.15 -3.14 -21.70
N SER A 23 -1.03 -3.11 -20.97
CA SER A 23 0.08 -4.00 -21.27
C SER A 23 0.78 -4.48 -20.00
N LEU A 24 1.34 -5.69 -20.09
CA LEU A 24 2.13 -6.26 -19.00
C LEU A 24 3.35 -5.37 -18.68
N SER A 25 4.00 -4.83 -19.72
CA SER A 25 5.18 -4.00 -19.48
C SER A 25 4.83 -2.71 -18.73
N LEU A 26 3.64 -2.17 -18.94
CA LEU A 26 3.16 -1.02 -18.20
C LEU A 26 2.89 -1.37 -16.74
N VAL A 27 2.26 -2.53 -16.50
CA VAL A 27 2.05 -3.04 -15.14
C VAL A 27 3.39 -3.20 -14.43
N GLU A 28 4.36 -3.84 -15.09
CA GLU A 28 5.69 -4.06 -14.50
C GLU A 28 6.42 -2.76 -14.18
N ARG A 29 6.25 -1.74 -15.03
CA ARG A 29 6.83 -0.42 -14.77
C ARG A 29 6.26 0.21 -13.50
N PHE A 30 4.93 0.17 -13.34
CA PHE A 30 4.29 0.74 -12.17
C PHE A 30 4.60 -0.03 -10.89
N ILE A 31 4.68 -1.36 -10.98
CA ILE A 31 5.07 -2.20 -9.85
C ILE A 31 6.50 -1.85 -9.40
N GLY A 32 7.42 -1.68 -10.36
CA GLY A 32 8.77 -1.27 -10.05
C GLY A 32 8.85 0.10 -9.39
N LYS A 33 8.04 1.04 -9.86
CA LYS A 33 7.97 2.39 -9.27
C LYS A 33 7.45 2.36 -7.84
N PHE A 34 6.58 1.40 -7.51
CA PHE A 34 6.06 1.28 -6.16
C PHE A 34 7.18 1.08 -5.14
N LEU A 35 8.24 0.39 -5.51
CA LEU A 35 9.39 0.16 -4.62
C LEU A 35 10.10 1.47 -4.22
N GLN A 36 9.92 2.52 -5.00
CA GLN A 36 10.54 3.82 -4.77
C GLN A 36 9.55 4.87 -4.25
N ASP A 37 8.28 4.49 -4.10
CA ASP A 37 7.25 5.41 -3.66
C ASP A 37 7.44 5.77 -2.18
N PRO A 38 7.40 7.06 -1.81
CA PRO A 38 7.69 7.48 -0.45
C PRO A 38 6.50 7.40 0.52
N SER A 39 5.30 7.05 0.03
CA SER A 39 4.08 7.15 0.84
C SER A 39 4.12 6.34 2.11
N PHE A 40 4.61 5.10 2.07
CA PHE A 40 4.68 4.28 3.27
C PHE A 40 5.68 4.86 4.27
N ASN A 41 6.84 5.33 3.80
CA ASN A 41 7.85 5.92 4.68
C ASN A 41 7.31 7.19 5.33
N ASP A 42 6.62 8.03 4.55
CA ASP A 42 5.97 9.24 5.07
C ASP A 42 4.91 8.88 6.13
N LEU A 43 4.13 7.81 5.88
CA LEU A 43 3.15 7.31 6.83
C LEU A 43 3.83 6.87 8.12
N SER A 44 4.89 6.09 8.01
CA SER A 44 5.61 5.56 9.16
C SER A 44 6.18 6.70 10.02
N GLU A 45 6.78 7.69 9.39
CA GLU A 45 7.33 8.86 10.09
C GLU A 45 6.23 9.65 10.80
N SER A 46 5.13 9.91 10.12
CA SER A 46 4.01 10.65 10.70
C SER A 46 3.40 9.91 11.90
N MET A 47 3.26 8.59 11.79
CA MET A 47 2.77 7.76 12.90
C MET A 47 3.73 7.84 14.09
N ASN A 48 5.04 7.74 13.85
CA ASN A 48 6.04 7.80 14.91
C ASN A 48 6.09 9.16 15.60
N MET A 49 5.77 10.22 14.87
CA MET A 49 5.75 11.58 15.41
C MET A 49 4.41 11.96 16.04
N GLY A 50 3.42 11.09 15.95
CA GLY A 50 2.06 11.43 16.43
C GLY A 50 1.38 12.47 15.57
N ASP A 51 1.82 12.65 14.33
CA ASP A 51 1.26 13.62 13.38
C ASP A 51 0.06 13.00 12.66
N ARG A 52 -1.12 13.20 13.22
CA ARG A 52 -2.36 12.63 12.70
C ARG A 52 -2.65 13.09 11.27
N LYS A 53 -2.53 14.39 11.00
CA LYS A 53 -2.82 14.95 9.68
C LYS A 53 -1.86 14.41 8.63
N GLY A 54 -0.57 14.36 8.93
CA GLY A 54 0.43 13.81 8.03
C GLY A 54 0.18 12.32 7.77
N ALA A 55 -0.14 11.56 8.82
CA ALA A 55 -0.45 10.14 8.68
C ALA A 55 -1.71 9.91 7.84
N PHE A 56 -2.74 10.76 8.03
CA PHE A 56 -3.95 10.68 7.21
C PHE A 56 -3.62 10.88 5.73
N LEU A 57 -2.89 11.93 5.41
CA LEU A 57 -2.54 12.24 4.01
C LEU A 57 -1.71 11.13 3.38
N ALA A 58 -0.72 10.61 4.10
CA ALA A 58 0.14 9.54 3.60
C ALA A 58 -0.63 8.25 3.38
N SER A 59 -1.50 7.87 4.33
CA SER A 59 -2.32 6.65 4.21
C SER A 59 -3.33 6.77 3.08
N HIS A 60 -3.89 7.95 2.87
CA HIS A 60 -4.82 8.21 1.78
C HIS A 60 -4.11 8.05 0.42
N THR A 61 -2.90 8.60 0.28
CA THR A 61 -2.10 8.45 -0.92
C THR A 61 -1.73 7.00 -1.17
N LEU A 62 -1.26 6.28 -0.15
CA LEU A 62 -0.90 4.88 -0.26
C LEU A 62 -2.09 4.02 -0.70
N LYS A 63 -3.24 4.23 -0.07
CA LYS A 63 -4.48 3.54 -0.44
C LYS A 63 -4.82 3.76 -1.92
N GLY A 64 -4.71 5.00 -2.40
CA GLY A 64 -5.00 5.33 -3.80
C GLY A 64 -4.07 4.62 -4.78
N ILE A 65 -2.78 4.60 -4.47
CA ILE A 65 -1.78 3.89 -5.29
C ILE A 65 -2.11 2.40 -5.34
N CYS A 66 -2.40 1.79 -4.19
CA CYS A 66 -2.72 0.37 -4.12
C CYS A 66 -4.01 0.04 -4.85
N ALA A 67 -5.01 0.93 -4.81
CA ALA A 67 -6.25 0.74 -5.56
C ALA A 67 -5.99 0.69 -7.06
N ASN A 68 -5.15 1.60 -7.56
CA ASN A 68 -4.82 1.65 -8.98
C ASN A 68 -4.01 0.44 -9.46
N LEU A 69 -3.12 -0.07 -8.61
CA LEU A 69 -2.24 -1.18 -8.96
C LEU A 69 -2.83 -2.55 -8.60
N GLY A 70 -3.98 -2.59 -7.94
CA GLY A 70 -4.61 -3.86 -7.58
C GLY A 70 -3.94 -4.57 -6.42
N PHE A 71 -3.26 -3.85 -5.55
CA PHE A 71 -2.63 -4.41 -4.34
C PHE A 71 -3.69 -4.47 -3.24
N SER A 72 -4.57 -5.47 -3.33
CA SER A 72 -5.82 -5.50 -2.56
C SER A 72 -5.63 -5.63 -1.05
N ALA A 73 -4.67 -6.42 -0.59
CA ALA A 73 -4.44 -6.57 0.85
C ALA A 73 -3.95 -5.26 1.46
N LEU A 74 -2.95 -4.62 0.84
CA LEU A 74 -2.41 -3.36 1.33
C LEU A 74 -3.42 -2.22 1.17
N ARG A 75 -4.22 -2.24 0.10
CA ARG A 75 -5.29 -1.27 -0.07
C ARG A 75 -6.28 -1.34 1.09
N LYS A 76 -6.64 -2.56 1.49
CA LYS A 76 -7.58 -2.75 2.59
C LYS A 76 -7.01 -2.24 3.90
N SER A 77 -5.81 -2.67 4.26
CA SER A 77 -5.21 -2.27 5.54
C SER A 77 -4.90 -0.77 5.60
N SER A 78 -4.36 -0.19 4.52
CA SER A 78 -4.11 1.25 4.49
C SER A 78 -5.41 2.06 4.49
N GLY A 79 -6.46 1.53 3.87
CA GLY A 79 -7.78 2.16 3.88
C GLY A 79 -8.42 2.18 5.26
N GLU A 80 -8.34 1.08 5.99
CA GLU A 80 -8.86 1.02 7.37
C GLU A 80 -8.10 1.99 8.27
N LEU A 81 -6.78 2.06 8.12
CA LEU A 81 -5.96 3.02 8.86
C LEU A 81 -6.33 4.45 8.49
N CYS A 82 -6.48 4.73 7.20
CA CYS A 82 -6.88 6.04 6.71
C CYS A 82 -8.21 6.48 7.33
N ASP A 83 -9.19 5.58 7.38
CA ASP A 83 -10.50 5.88 7.97
C ASP A 83 -10.39 6.20 9.45
N GLU A 84 -9.56 5.48 10.19
CA GLU A 84 -9.35 5.74 11.63
C GLU A 84 -8.65 7.09 11.87
N LEU A 85 -7.78 7.51 10.95
CA LEU A 85 -7.06 8.78 11.05
C LEU A 85 -7.86 9.97 10.55
N ARG A 86 -9.01 9.72 9.91
CA ARG A 86 -9.87 10.77 9.36
C ARG A 86 -10.48 11.62 10.48
N GLY A 87 -10.71 12.88 10.17
CA GLY A 87 -11.39 13.77 11.09
C GLY A 87 -10.45 14.80 11.68
N GLU A 88 -11.00 15.61 12.58
CA GLU A 88 -10.26 16.67 13.25
C GLU A 88 -9.79 16.21 14.62
N GLY A 89 -8.75 16.87 15.11
CA GLY A 89 -8.20 16.60 16.41
C GLY A 89 -6.71 16.33 16.33
N GLU A 90 -6.09 16.27 17.49
CA GLU A 90 -4.66 16.02 17.60
C GLU A 90 -4.42 14.61 18.12
N GLY A 91 -3.28 14.08 17.75
CA GLY A 91 -2.85 12.79 18.24
C GLY A 91 -3.42 11.62 17.44
N ILE A 92 -2.91 10.46 17.75
CA ILE A 92 -3.21 9.21 17.05
C ILE A 92 -3.72 8.21 18.06
N SER A 93 -4.87 7.57 17.76
CA SER A 93 -5.49 6.61 18.67
C SER A 93 -4.69 5.31 18.76
N ASP A 94 -4.91 4.56 19.85
CA ASP A 94 -4.34 3.23 19.99
C ASP A 94 -4.80 2.31 18.87
N THR A 95 -6.07 2.45 18.45
CA THR A 95 -6.62 1.68 17.35
C THR A 95 -5.84 1.95 16.06
N ALA A 96 -5.50 3.21 15.78
CA ALA A 96 -4.71 3.55 14.60
C ALA A 96 -3.32 2.88 14.64
N TYR A 97 -2.68 2.83 15.81
CA TYR A 97 -1.39 2.15 15.93
C TYR A 97 -1.51 0.65 15.69
N LEU A 98 -2.61 0.02 16.11
CA LEU A 98 -2.87 -1.39 15.82
C LEU A 98 -3.07 -1.61 14.32
N LEU A 99 -3.85 -0.74 13.68
CA LEU A 99 -4.09 -0.82 12.23
C LEU A 99 -2.80 -0.57 11.44
N MET A 100 -1.91 0.26 11.96
CA MET A 100 -0.59 0.47 11.34
C MET A 100 0.23 -0.81 11.28
N LYS A 101 0.12 -1.68 12.29
CA LYS A 101 0.82 -2.97 12.27
C LYS A 101 0.35 -3.84 11.10
N ASP A 102 -0.95 -3.84 10.81
CA ASP A 102 -1.50 -4.58 9.68
C ASP A 102 -1.00 -3.99 8.35
N THR A 103 -0.98 -2.67 8.25
CA THR A 103 -0.48 -1.96 7.06
C THR A 103 1.00 -2.28 6.83
N GLU A 104 1.80 -2.25 7.87
CA GLU A 104 3.23 -2.57 7.80
C GLU A 104 3.46 -4.01 7.36
N ARG A 105 2.70 -4.96 7.91
CA ARG A 105 2.78 -6.36 7.51
C ARG A 105 2.48 -6.49 6.01
N ASP A 106 1.39 -5.91 5.55
CA ASP A 106 0.97 -6.02 4.15
C ASP A 106 1.94 -5.30 3.22
N TYR A 107 2.49 -4.18 3.66
CA TYR A 107 3.51 -3.46 2.89
C TYR A 107 4.78 -4.31 2.74
N ASN A 108 5.24 -4.93 3.80
CA ASN A 108 6.45 -5.77 3.76
C ASN A 108 6.24 -7.00 2.87
N VAL A 109 5.06 -7.61 2.91
CA VAL A 109 4.72 -8.71 2.01
C VAL A 109 4.74 -8.23 0.55
N ALA A 110 4.15 -7.08 0.28
CA ALA A 110 4.10 -6.51 -1.07
C ALA A 110 5.50 -6.22 -1.60
N VAL A 111 6.33 -5.53 -0.82
CA VAL A 111 7.69 -5.17 -1.23
C VAL A 111 8.52 -6.45 -1.47
N GLY A 112 8.44 -7.42 -0.56
CA GLY A 112 9.18 -8.67 -0.70
C GLY A 112 8.78 -9.43 -1.95
N ALA A 113 7.49 -9.54 -2.21
CA ALA A 113 6.97 -10.25 -3.40
C ALA A 113 7.35 -9.51 -4.69
N ILE A 114 7.25 -8.19 -4.70
CA ILE A 114 7.61 -7.39 -5.88
C ILE A 114 9.10 -7.52 -6.19
N ARG A 115 9.96 -7.44 -5.17
CA ARG A 115 11.40 -7.63 -5.35
C ARG A 115 11.72 -8.99 -5.93
N GLU A 116 11.09 -10.04 -5.41
CA GLU A 116 11.27 -11.39 -5.92
C GLU A 116 10.88 -11.47 -7.41
N TYR A 117 9.81 -10.79 -7.80
CA TYR A 117 9.33 -10.79 -9.18
C TYR A 117 10.27 -10.03 -10.11
N VAL A 118 10.76 -8.86 -9.72
CA VAL A 118 11.56 -7.99 -10.61
C VAL A 118 13.04 -8.32 -10.61
N GLU A 119 13.55 -8.98 -9.57
CA GLU A 119 14.98 -9.30 -9.40
C GLU A 119 15.37 -10.72 -9.80
N LYS A 120 14.51 -11.42 -10.49
CA LYS A 120 14.79 -12.82 -10.88
C LYS A 120 16.02 -13.01 -11.77
#